data_64c618b3096f7588c009f982a67545fc
#
_entry.id   64c618b3096f7588c009f982a67545fc
#
_cell.length_a   1.000
_cell.length_b   1.000
_cell.length_c   1.000
_cell.angle_alpha   90.00
_cell.angle_beta   90.00
_cell.angle_gamma   90.00
#
_symmetry.space_group_name_H-M   'P 1'
#
loop_
_entity.id
_entity.type
_entity.pdbx_description
1 polymer ?
#
loop_
_entity_poly.entity_id
_entity_poly.type
_entity_poly.pdbx_seq_one_letter_code
_entity_poly.pdbx_strand_id
1 'polypeptide(L)'
;MAVLALCATSANAAEEPPTVGRTKQVAVNLAGVGNRTCGDWLSNSSRKLEGAVWIYGFWSGLNYVAVASEQKQSPASSADMLDAVEEVCRRDASQILASAAWVAYVGHSAARGR
;
A
#
# COMPACT_ATOMS: atom_id res chain seq x y z
N MET A 1 -55.78 -27.29 -0.63
CA MET A 1 -54.97 -26.53 -1.58
C MET A 1 -53.83 -25.92 -0.84
N ALA A 2 -52.69 -26.54 -0.88
CA ALA A 2 -51.53 -26.01 -0.21
C ALA A 2 -50.85 -25.01 -1.14
N VAL A 3 -50.82 -23.77 -0.74
CA VAL A 3 -50.00 -22.77 -1.39
C VAL A 3 -48.60 -22.92 -0.83
N LEU A 4 -47.75 -23.51 -1.63
CA LEU A 4 -46.34 -23.50 -1.36
C LEU A 4 -45.83 -22.07 -1.56
N ALA A 5 -45.71 -21.34 -0.50
CA ALA A 5 -44.92 -20.15 -0.50
C ALA A 5 -43.46 -20.57 -0.60
N LEU A 6 -42.95 -20.55 -1.83
CA LEU A 6 -41.50 -20.59 -1.98
C LEU A 6 -40.96 -19.32 -1.38
N CYS A 7 -40.50 -19.46 -0.17
CA CYS A 7 -39.53 -18.48 0.34
C CYS A 7 -38.29 -18.63 -0.51
N ALA A 8 -38.17 -17.81 -1.50
CA ALA A 8 -36.88 -17.59 -2.10
C ALA A 8 -36.00 -16.97 -1.03
N THR A 9 -35.30 -17.79 -0.34
CA THR A 9 -34.16 -17.33 0.44
C THR A 9 -33.14 -16.83 -0.58
N SER A 10 -33.19 -15.56 -0.86
CA SER A 10 -32.07 -14.93 -1.51
C SER A 10 -30.89 -15.15 -0.59
N ALA A 11 -30.06 -16.09 -0.98
CA ALA A 11 -28.82 -16.30 -0.31
C ALA A 11 -27.92 -15.09 -0.64
N ASN A 12 -28.01 -14.07 0.16
CA ASN A 12 -27.04 -13.00 0.20
C ASN A 12 -25.82 -13.45 0.98
N ALA A 13 -25.34 -14.62 0.66
CA ALA A 13 -24.18 -15.20 1.32
C ALA A 13 -22.87 -14.61 0.82
N ALA A 14 -22.93 -13.58 -0.04
CA ALA A 14 -21.74 -13.05 -0.66
C ALA A 14 -21.13 -11.86 0.07
N GLU A 15 -21.78 -11.32 1.07
CA GLU A 15 -21.20 -10.22 1.82
C GLU A 15 -20.53 -10.77 3.07
N GLU A 16 -19.22 -10.93 2.96
CA GLU A 16 -18.41 -11.11 4.16
C GLU A 16 -18.48 -9.83 4.98
N PRO A 17 -18.77 -9.93 6.27
CA PRO A 17 -18.74 -8.76 7.12
C PRO A 17 -17.35 -8.13 7.09
N PRO A 18 -17.27 -6.80 7.04
CA PRO A 18 -15.99 -6.14 7.10
C PRO A 18 -15.29 -6.52 8.39
N THR A 19 -14.21 -7.25 8.26
CA THR A 19 -13.36 -7.56 9.40
C THR A 19 -12.48 -6.36 9.68
N VAL A 20 -12.77 -5.65 10.74
CA VAL A 20 -11.93 -4.57 11.25
C VAL A 20 -10.56 -5.16 11.60
N GLY A 21 -9.50 -4.65 11.00
CA GLY A 21 -8.15 -5.10 11.24
C GLY A 21 -7.57 -6.07 10.21
N ARG A 22 -8.35 -6.54 9.27
CA ARG A 22 -7.81 -7.21 8.09
C ARG A 22 -7.65 -6.20 6.96
N THR A 23 -6.43 -5.92 6.63
CA THR A 23 -6.11 -5.30 5.37
C THR A 23 -6.66 -6.20 4.27
N LYS A 24 -7.66 -5.72 3.57
CA LYS A 24 -8.11 -6.36 2.35
C LYS A 24 -6.90 -6.44 1.44
N GLN A 25 -6.41 -7.65 1.20
CA GLN A 25 -5.35 -7.84 0.24
C GLN A 25 -5.91 -7.52 -1.14
N VAL A 26 -5.64 -6.32 -1.58
CA VAL A 26 -5.85 -5.97 -2.97
C VAL A 26 -4.70 -6.61 -3.73
N ALA A 27 -5.01 -7.50 -4.66
CA ALA A 27 -4.00 -8.07 -5.53
C ALA A 27 -3.54 -6.97 -6.48
N VAL A 28 -2.41 -6.36 -6.13
CA VAL A 28 -1.79 -5.33 -6.93
C VAL A 28 -0.68 -5.95 -7.77
N ASN A 29 -0.72 -5.75 -9.05
CA ASN A 29 0.38 -6.13 -9.93
C ASN A 29 1.51 -5.15 -9.77
N LEU A 30 2.60 -5.62 -9.19
CA LEU A 30 3.80 -4.82 -8.97
C LEU A 30 4.92 -5.30 -9.88
N ALA A 31 5.55 -4.38 -10.56
CA ALA A 31 6.75 -4.64 -11.33
C ALA A 31 7.98 -4.22 -10.54
N GLY A 32 9.05 -4.96 -10.71
CA GLY A 32 10.33 -4.66 -10.08
C GLY A 32 10.41 -5.07 -8.62
N VAL A 33 11.30 -4.43 -7.89
CA VAL A 33 11.69 -4.85 -6.54
C VAL A 33 10.65 -4.53 -5.46
N GLY A 34 9.56 -3.88 -5.80
CA GLY A 34 8.49 -3.58 -4.85
C GLY A 34 7.84 -4.81 -4.23
N ASN A 35 7.93 -5.97 -4.89
CA ASN A 35 7.45 -7.25 -4.39
C ASN A 35 8.42 -7.92 -3.40
N ARG A 36 9.63 -7.45 -3.32
CA ARG A 36 10.63 -8.00 -2.40
C ARG A 36 10.41 -7.46 -1.00
N THR A 37 10.93 -8.18 -0.02
CA THR A 37 10.77 -7.78 1.38
C THR A 37 11.62 -6.55 1.73
N CYS A 38 11.20 -5.86 2.76
CA CYS A 38 12.02 -4.79 3.38
C CYS A 38 13.39 -5.31 3.77
N GLY A 39 13.47 -6.53 4.32
CA GLY A 39 14.75 -7.14 4.70
C GLY A 39 15.68 -7.33 3.49
N ASP A 40 15.14 -7.71 2.34
CA ASP A 40 15.93 -7.80 1.10
C ASP A 40 16.46 -6.42 0.69
N TRP A 41 15.62 -5.40 0.71
CA TRP A 41 16.03 -4.04 0.38
C TRP A 41 17.18 -3.54 1.25
N LEU A 42 17.10 -3.81 2.55
CA LEU A 42 18.10 -3.33 3.52
C LEU A 42 19.33 -4.23 3.61
N SER A 43 19.41 -5.32 2.83
CA SER A 43 20.43 -6.35 3.01
C SER A 43 21.83 -5.93 2.55
N ASN A 44 21.93 -5.09 1.52
CA ASN A 44 23.22 -4.59 1.03
C ASN A 44 23.03 -3.31 0.21
N SER A 45 24.13 -2.66 -0.13
CA SER A 45 24.10 -1.37 -0.83
C SER A 45 23.52 -1.47 -2.25
N SER A 46 23.76 -2.56 -2.95
CA SER A 46 23.20 -2.78 -4.29
C SER A 46 21.67 -2.90 -4.27
N ARG A 47 21.17 -3.70 -3.34
CA ARG A 47 19.73 -3.86 -3.13
C ARG A 47 19.09 -2.56 -2.68
N LYS A 48 19.78 -1.83 -1.83
CA LYS A 48 19.31 -0.53 -1.34
C LYS A 48 19.17 0.47 -2.48
N LEU A 49 20.12 0.48 -3.41
CA LEU A 49 20.05 1.36 -4.58
C LEU A 49 18.88 0.98 -5.52
N GLU A 50 18.71 -0.31 -5.80
CA GLU A 50 17.57 -0.78 -6.62
C GLU A 50 16.23 -0.36 -6.02
N GLY A 51 16.07 -0.57 -4.73
CA GLY A 51 14.85 -0.20 -4.02
C GLY A 51 14.62 1.29 -3.97
N ALA A 52 15.69 2.08 -3.83
CA ALA A 52 15.59 3.53 -3.85
C ALA A 52 15.00 4.04 -5.17
N VAL A 53 15.51 3.55 -6.29
CA VAL A 53 15.00 3.93 -7.61
C VAL A 53 13.53 3.52 -7.76
N TRP A 54 13.18 2.33 -7.29
CA TRP A 54 11.80 1.87 -7.32
C TRP A 54 10.88 2.75 -6.46
N ILE A 55 11.33 3.11 -5.26
CA ILE A 55 10.59 3.98 -4.33
C ILE A 55 10.33 5.35 -4.96
N TYR A 56 11.33 5.94 -5.60
CA TYR A 56 11.17 7.22 -6.29
C TYR A 56 10.09 7.17 -7.36
N GLY A 57 10.08 6.13 -8.18
CA GLY A 57 9.06 5.95 -9.20
C GLY A 57 7.68 5.72 -8.61
N PHE A 58 7.59 4.87 -7.60
CA PHE A 58 6.34 4.59 -6.91
C PHE A 58 5.75 5.85 -6.25
N TRP A 59 6.56 6.56 -5.50
CA TRP A 59 6.16 7.81 -4.82
C TRP A 59 5.73 8.88 -5.83
N SER A 60 6.49 9.04 -6.89
CA SER A 60 6.17 9.99 -7.97
C SER A 60 4.86 9.63 -8.65
N GLY A 61 4.61 8.34 -8.87
CA GLY A 61 3.35 7.86 -9.41
C GLY A 61 2.17 8.16 -8.49
N LEU A 62 2.35 7.98 -7.19
CA LEU A 62 1.32 8.32 -6.20
C LEU A 62 1.05 9.83 -6.18
N ASN A 63 2.08 10.64 -6.28
CA ASN A 63 1.91 12.09 -6.39
C ASN A 63 1.15 12.48 -7.65
N TYR A 64 1.45 11.81 -8.77
CA TYR A 64 0.73 12.04 -10.02
C TYR A 64 -0.78 11.74 -9.87
N VAL A 65 -1.09 10.58 -9.29
CA VAL A 65 -2.48 10.18 -9.04
C VAL A 65 -3.18 11.15 -8.08
N ALA A 66 -2.48 11.57 -7.04
CA ALA A 66 -3.02 12.53 -6.08
C ALA A 66 -3.44 13.84 -6.77
N VAL A 67 -2.56 14.40 -7.59
CA VAL A 67 -2.86 15.63 -8.35
C VAL A 67 -3.99 15.41 -9.33
N ALA A 68 -3.98 14.31 -10.07
CA ALA A 68 -5.06 13.98 -11.02
C ALA A 68 -6.41 13.79 -10.34
N SER A 69 -6.41 13.39 -9.07
CA SER A 69 -7.61 13.18 -8.26
C SER A 69 -7.94 14.38 -7.35
N GLU A 70 -7.31 15.52 -7.59
CA GLU A 70 -7.50 16.76 -6.80
C GLU A 70 -7.17 16.56 -5.31
N GLN A 71 -6.22 15.68 -5.03
CA GLN A 71 -5.74 15.43 -3.68
C GLN A 71 -4.36 16.02 -3.48
N LYS A 72 -3.97 16.19 -2.22
CA LYS A 72 -2.65 16.71 -1.90
C LYS A 72 -1.57 15.68 -2.17
N GLN A 73 -0.58 16.07 -2.94
CA GLN A 73 0.62 15.26 -3.10
C GLN A 73 1.56 15.45 -1.91
N SER A 74 2.46 14.50 -1.76
CA SER A 74 3.54 14.59 -0.78
C SER A 74 4.68 15.43 -1.34
N PRO A 75 5.10 16.50 -0.66
CA PRO A 75 6.24 17.31 -1.09
C PRO A 75 7.58 16.80 -0.52
N ALA A 76 7.64 15.55 -0.10
CA ALA A 76 8.86 14.97 0.46
C ALA A 76 10.02 15.07 -0.52
N SER A 77 11.21 15.40 0.00
CA SER A 77 12.45 15.30 -0.77
C SER A 77 12.80 13.82 -1.02
N SER A 78 13.69 13.57 -1.96
CA SER A 78 14.15 12.19 -2.23
C SER A 78 14.74 11.53 -0.98
N ALA A 79 15.49 12.27 -0.18
CA ALA A 79 16.05 11.77 1.07
C ALA A 79 14.94 11.44 2.09
N ASP A 80 13.94 12.29 2.21
CA ASP A 80 12.82 12.07 3.13
C ASP A 80 11.99 10.87 2.72
N MET A 81 11.79 10.64 1.42
CA MET A 81 11.10 9.46 0.92
C MET A 81 11.78 8.18 1.39
N LEU A 82 13.11 8.10 1.21
CA LEU A 82 13.87 6.91 1.60
C LEU A 82 13.87 6.71 3.11
N ASP A 83 14.09 7.77 3.88
CA ASP A 83 14.10 7.70 5.34
C ASP A 83 12.75 7.25 5.88
N ALA A 84 11.65 7.76 5.33
CA ALA A 84 10.31 7.38 5.74
C ALA A 84 10.02 5.90 5.47
N VAL A 85 10.39 5.41 4.29
CA VAL A 85 10.19 4.00 3.94
C VAL A 85 11.09 3.10 4.79
N GLU A 86 12.33 3.49 5.00
CA GLU A 86 13.27 2.73 5.84
C GLU A 86 12.75 2.59 7.27
N GLU A 87 12.20 3.64 7.83
CA GLU A 87 11.59 3.59 9.17
C GLU A 87 10.44 2.61 9.25
N VAL A 88 9.55 2.62 8.25
CA VAL A 88 8.44 1.65 8.19
C VAL A 88 8.98 0.23 8.04
N CYS A 89 9.99 0.03 7.19
CA CYS A 89 10.63 -1.26 6.97
C CYS A 89 11.26 -1.84 8.25
N ARG A 90 11.82 -0.99 9.10
CA ARG A 90 12.43 -1.44 10.35
C ARG A 90 11.43 -1.99 11.36
N ARG A 91 10.18 -1.56 11.28
CA ARG A 91 9.11 -2.08 12.16
C ARG A 91 8.72 -3.50 11.81
N ASP A 92 8.79 -3.87 10.54
CA ASP A 92 8.49 -5.21 10.06
C ASP A 92 9.26 -5.45 8.77
N ALA A 93 10.40 -6.14 8.89
CA ALA A 93 11.27 -6.44 7.75
C ALA A 93 10.68 -7.51 6.81
N SER A 94 9.64 -8.23 7.24
CA SER A 94 9.00 -9.26 6.42
C SER A 94 7.98 -8.71 5.44
N GLN A 95 7.52 -7.48 5.64
CA GLN A 95 6.58 -6.86 4.70
C GLN A 95 7.26 -6.56 3.37
N ILE A 96 6.48 -6.50 2.31
CA ILE A 96 7.03 -6.12 1.00
C ILE A 96 7.30 -4.62 0.93
N LEU A 97 8.29 -4.25 0.13
CA LEU A 97 8.72 -2.87 0.00
C LEU A 97 7.58 -1.94 -0.46
N ALA A 98 6.74 -2.40 -1.37
CA ALA A 98 5.59 -1.62 -1.84
C ALA A 98 4.62 -1.28 -0.70
N SER A 99 4.38 -2.20 0.21
CA SER A 99 3.51 -1.95 1.37
C SER A 99 4.12 -0.92 2.31
N ALA A 100 5.41 -1.03 2.58
CA ALA A 100 6.12 -0.06 3.40
C ALA A 100 6.13 1.33 2.76
N ALA A 101 6.35 1.41 1.46
CA ALA A 101 6.34 2.67 0.73
C ALA A 101 4.95 3.32 0.73
N TRP A 102 3.90 2.51 0.60
CA TRP A 102 2.53 3.01 0.70
C TRP A 102 2.23 3.59 2.08
N VAL A 103 2.58 2.87 3.14
CA VAL A 103 2.37 3.34 4.53
C VAL A 103 3.16 4.63 4.78
N ALA A 104 4.39 4.70 4.31
CA ALA A 104 5.22 5.89 4.45
C ALA A 104 4.63 7.09 3.69
N TYR A 105 4.15 6.87 2.46
CA TYR A 105 3.52 7.90 1.65
C TYR A 105 2.27 8.46 2.34
N VAL A 106 1.38 7.60 2.78
CA VAL A 106 0.13 8.01 3.44
C VAL A 106 0.42 8.75 4.74
N GLY A 107 1.38 8.27 5.52
CA GLY A 107 1.79 8.92 6.77
C GLY A 107 2.37 10.31 6.52
N HIS A 108 3.19 10.47 5.51
CA HIS A 108 3.81 11.74 5.15
C HIS A 108 2.76 12.74 4.63
N SER A 109 1.85 12.29 3.79
CA SER A 109 0.76 13.13 3.26
C SER A 109 -0.18 13.58 4.36
N ALA A 110 -0.54 12.70 5.31
CA ALA A 110 -1.39 13.02 6.45
C ALA A 110 -0.73 14.04 7.39
N ALA A 111 0.58 13.92 7.65
CA ALA A 111 1.32 14.84 8.51
C ALA A 111 1.33 16.26 7.95
N ARG A 112 1.28 16.41 6.63
CA ARG A 112 1.25 17.72 5.95
C ARG A 112 -0.14 18.31 5.83
N GLY A 113 -1.18 17.54 6.01
CA GLY A 113 -2.57 17.98 5.97
C GLY A 113 -3.04 18.67 7.25
N ARG A 114 -2.20 18.80 8.23
CA ARG A 114 -2.52 19.41 9.53
C ARG A 114 -2.12 20.87 9.60
#